data_e59dcb2b2df24ebb348198b62fe2cc3f
#
_entry.id   e59dcb2b2df24ebb348198b62fe2cc3f
#
_cell.length_a   1.000
_cell.length_b   1.000
_cell.length_c   1.000
_cell.angle_alpha   90.00
_cell.angle_beta   90.00
_cell.angle_gamma   90.00
#
_symmetry.space_group_name_H-M   'P 1'
#
loop_
_entity.id
_entity.type
_entity.pdbx_description
1 polymer ?
#
loop_
_entity_poly.entity_id
_entity_poly.type
_entity_poly.pdbx_seq_one_letter_code
_entity_poly.pdbx_strand_id
1 'polypeptide(L)'
;MVERLVANEKVEGSSPFARSIFMFSEFKKEKITIENQGFGKAEITFRHGGSGEPLLLLHGNPMSHVTWHKIADELKNKFYIVAADLRGYGESIGPEDGGENHMNYSFRAMANDQINLMKILGYEKFNIVGHDRGARTAHRMALDASDKIKKLALFDIMPNRHIWTVQKKGWSISKWHWLLMMQPYDLPEKMLSSIPADYYMKKKLSKRGASLDFCKETFNEYVKCFNYKTIRGSCEDYRASPSCDLDMDNIDYEKKNKISCPLLVLWGNRSDTGKVWGDVLNVWGDYSISKPIGEGLDCGHYLQEEKPKEVINWLKNFL
;
A
#
# COMPACT_ATOMS: atom_id res chain seq x y z
N MET A 1 3.38 -65.97 1.24
CA MET A 1 3.19 -65.29 2.53
C MET A 1 3.95 -63.98 2.45
N VAL A 2 3.25 -62.91 2.10
CA VAL A 2 3.84 -61.58 1.97
C VAL A 2 2.93 -60.65 2.77
N GLU A 3 3.44 -60.21 3.90
CA GLU A 3 2.76 -59.26 4.78
C GLU A 3 2.76 -57.87 4.22
N ARG A 4 1.60 -57.25 4.22
CA ARG A 4 1.37 -55.85 3.87
C ARG A 4 1.80 -54.95 5.02
N LEU A 5 2.73 -54.04 4.81
CA LEU A 5 2.92 -52.84 5.61
C LEU A 5 2.06 -51.72 4.99
N VAL A 6 0.99 -51.37 5.69
CA VAL A 6 0.20 -50.17 5.40
C VAL A 6 0.77 -49.03 6.24
N ALA A 7 1.46 -48.12 5.61
CA ALA A 7 1.84 -46.89 6.24
C ALA A 7 0.63 -45.91 6.25
N ASN A 8 0.11 -45.68 7.45
CA ASN A 8 -0.89 -44.64 7.71
C ASN A 8 -0.20 -43.28 7.75
N GLU A 9 -0.12 -42.57 6.64
CA GLU A 9 0.12 -41.13 6.68
C GLU A 9 -1.20 -40.41 6.98
N LYS A 10 -1.35 -39.96 8.23
CA LYS A 10 -2.33 -38.95 8.58
C LYS A 10 -1.93 -37.64 7.96
N VAL A 11 -2.53 -37.31 6.82
CA VAL A 11 -2.52 -35.92 6.31
C VAL A 11 -3.51 -35.14 7.17
N GLU A 12 -3.00 -34.43 8.16
CA GLU A 12 -3.78 -33.43 8.86
C GLU A 12 -4.09 -32.28 7.89
N GLY A 13 -5.26 -32.32 7.30
CA GLY A 13 -5.81 -31.23 6.51
C GLY A 13 -6.16 -30.05 7.42
N SER A 14 -5.21 -29.14 7.61
CA SER A 14 -5.53 -27.84 8.22
C SER A 14 -6.47 -27.07 7.30
N SER A 15 -7.69 -26.83 7.77
CA SER A 15 -8.70 -26.02 7.10
C SER A 15 -8.11 -24.65 6.69
N PRO A 16 -8.43 -24.12 5.50
CA PRO A 16 -8.04 -22.77 5.09
C PRO A 16 -8.45 -21.68 6.09
N PHE A 17 -9.52 -21.92 6.85
CA PHE A 17 -9.99 -21.04 7.92
C PHE A 17 -9.07 -20.99 9.13
N ALA A 18 -8.40 -22.10 9.49
CA ALA A 18 -7.51 -22.14 10.65
C ALA A 18 -6.24 -21.32 10.47
N ARG A 19 -5.72 -21.21 9.23
CA ARG A 19 -4.48 -20.44 8.95
C ARG A 19 -4.73 -18.93 8.76
N SER A 20 -5.93 -18.51 8.36
CA SER A 20 -6.34 -17.09 8.39
C SER A 20 -6.33 -16.51 9.81
N ILE A 21 -6.44 -17.35 10.84
CA ILE A 21 -6.38 -16.95 12.25
C ILE A 21 -4.95 -16.61 12.68
N PHE A 22 -3.91 -17.15 12.02
CA PHE A 22 -2.51 -16.86 12.34
C PHE A 22 -2.00 -15.56 11.74
N MET A 23 -2.59 -15.08 10.64
CA MET A 23 -2.30 -13.74 10.12
C MET A 23 -3.12 -12.71 10.91
N PHE A 24 -2.46 -11.77 11.55
CA PHE A 24 -3.11 -10.80 12.43
C PHE A 24 -3.83 -11.45 13.62
N SER A 25 -3.17 -12.44 14.27
CA SER A 25 -3.66 -12.97 15.54
C SER A 25 -3.91 -11.80 16.52
N GLU A 26 -5.04 -11.81 17.23
CA GLU A 26 -5.43 -10.75 18.16
C GLU A 26 -5.85 -9.41 17.53
N PHE A 27 -5.92 -9.31 16.20
CA PHE A 27 -6.45 -8.14 15.52
C PHE A 27 -7.93 -8.34 15.15
N LYS A 28 -8.75 -7.35 15.46
CA LYS A 28 -10.13 -7.30 14.97
C LYS A 28 -10.14 -6.87 13.51
N LYS A 29 -11.05 -7.41 12.74
CA LYS A 29 -11.35 -6.97 11.38
C LYS A 29 -12.69 -6.27 11.39
N GLU A 30 -12.72 -5.05 10.94
CA GLU A 30 -13.92 -4.21 10.91
C GLU A 30 -14.07 -3.50 9.57
N LYS A 31 -15.26 -2.97 9.33
CA LYS A 31 -15.60 -2.11 8.21
C LYS A 31 -16.31 -0.88 8.72
N ILE A 32 -15.99 0.25 8.13
CA ILE A 32 -16.64 1.51 8.46
C ILE A 32 -16.97 2.30 7.21
N THR A 33 -18.13 2.94 7.23
CA THR A 33 -18.51 3.88 6.18
C THR A 33 -17.95 5.26 6.49
N ILE A 34 -17.24 5.82 5.53
CA ILE A 34 -16.72 7.19 5.56
C ILE A 34 -17.51 8.03 4.55
N GLU A 35 -18.22 9.01 5.06
CA GLU A 35 -18.83 10.07 4.23
C GLU A 35 -17.73 11.10 3.93
N ASN A 36 -17.08 10.96 2.78
CA ASN A 36 -15.96 11.80 2.39
C ASN A 36 -16.47 12.98 1.56
N GLN A 37 -16.66 14.11 2.22
CA GLN A 37 -17.25 15.29 1.60
C GLN A 37 -16.43 15.77 0.39
N GLY A 38 -17.06 15.83 -0.78
CA GLY A 38 -16.41 16.20 -2.05
C GLY A 38 -15.73 15.06 -2.81
N PHE A 39 -15.63 13.85 -2.21
CA PHE A 39 -14.93 12.70 -2.82
C PHE A 39 -15.77 11.41 -2.81
N GLY A 40 -17.06 11.54 -2.53
CA GLY A 40 -17.97 10.41 -2.46
C GLY A 40 -17.77 9.52 -1.22
N LYS A 41 -18.71 8.62 -1.03
CA LYS A 41 -18.76 7.67 0.08
C LYS A 41 -17.83 6.50 -0.15
N ALA A 42 -17.12 6.06 0.91
CA ALA A 42 -16.32 4.85 0.89
C ALA A 42 -16.65 3.93 2.07
N GLU A 43 -16.59 2.62 1.86
CA GLU A 43 -16.56 1.62 2.92
C GLU A 43 -15.12 1.15 3.08
N ILE A 44 -14.52 1.41 4.23
CA ILE A 44 -13.12 1.06 4.51
C ILE A 44 -13.07 -0.18 5.39
N THR A 45 -12.41 -1.22 4.89
CA THR A 45 -12.08 -2.44 5.63
C THR A 45 -10.71 -2.26 6.28
N PHE A 46 -10.60 -2.62 7.54
CA PHE A 46 -9.33 -2.53 8.27
C PHE A 46 -9.21 -3.61 9.34
N ARG A 47 -7.97 -3.88 9.73
CA ARG A 47 -7.65 -4.65 10.94
C ARG A 47 -7.02 -3.72 11.95
N HIS A 48 -7.36 -3.88 13.23
CA HIS A 48 -6.80 -3.09 14.29
C HIS A 48 -6.59 -3.90 15.58
N GLY A 49 -5.59 -3.52 16.35
CA GLY A 49 -5.24 -4.19 17.61
C GLY A 49 -3.89 -3.75 18.14
N GLY A 50 -3.49 -4.32 19.25
CA GLY A 50 -2.29 -3.94 19.96
C GLY A 50 -2.51 -2.85 20.99
N SER A 51 -1.43 -2.25 21.51
CA SER A 51 -1.47 -1.22 22.53
C SER A 51 -0.32 -0.23 22.39
N GLY A 52 -0.51 1.00 22.79
CA GLY A 52 0.49 2.07 22.73
C GLY A 52 0.17 3.15 21.71
N GLU A 53 1.18 3.77 21.11
CA GLU A 53 0.97 4.84 20.13
C GLU A 53 0.27 4.36 18.86
N PRO A 54 -0.67 5.17 18.29
CA PRO A 54 -1.37 4.80 17.08
C PRO A 54 -0.44 4.77 15.87
N LEU A 55 -0.51 3.68 15.10
CA LEU A 55 0.25 3.45 13.88
C LEU A 55 -0.68 2.99 12.75
N LEU A 56 -0.80 3.82 11.72
CA LEU A 56 -1.53 3.51 10.49
C LEU A 56 -0.62 2.84 9.46
N LEU A 57 -1.03 1.70 8.92
CA LEU A 57 -0.33 0.93 7.90
C LEU A 57 -1.14 0.92 6.60
N LEU A 58 -0.58 1.47 5.50
CA LEU A 58 -1.23 1.59 4.20
C LEU A 58 -0.50 0.81 3.12
N HIS A 59 -1.20 -0.14 2.50
CA HIS A 59 -0.68 -1.01 1.44
C HIS A 59 -0.65 -0.34 0.06
N GLY A 60 -0.11 -1.05 -0.93
CA GLY A 60 -0.10 -0.64 -2.34
C GLY A 60 -0.83 -1.60 -3.29
N ASN A 61 -0.73 -1.32 -4.59
CA ASN A 61 -1.31 -2.13 -5.66
C ASN A 61 -0.40 -3.34 -6.00
N PRO A 62 -0.94 -4.53 -6.18
CA PRO A 62 -2.33 -4.98 -6.12
C PRO A 62 -2.71 -5.66 -4.78
N MET A 63 -2.11 -5.23 -3.70
CA MET A 63 -2.19 -5.86 -2.39
C MET A 63 -3.38 -5.32 -1.56
N SER A 64 -3.48 -5.79 -0.33
CA SER A 64 -4.43 -5.35 0.70
C SER A 64 -3.71 -5.17 2.04
N HIS A 65 -4.44 -4.81 3.10
CA HIS A 65 -3.91 -4.75 4.46
C HIS A 65 -3.12 -6.01 4.87
N VAL A 66 -3.39 -7.15 4.23
CA VAL A 66 -2.72 -8.42 4.53
C VAL A 66 -1.20 -8.36 4.37
N THR A 67 -0.67 -7.49 3.51
CA THR A 67 0.78 -7.32 3.33
C THR A 67 1.53 -6.95 4.61
N TRP A 68 0.82 -6.45 5.62
CA TRP A 68 1.39 -6.01 6.89
C TRP A 68 1.42 -7.08 7.97
N HIS A 69 0.93 -8.31 7.72
CA HIS A 69 0.78 -9.35 8.73
C HIS A 69 2.08 -9.66 9.50
N LYS A 70 3.23 -9.73 8.80
CA LYS A 70 4.53 -9.98 9.44
C LYS A 70 5.01 -8.80 10.30
N ILE A 71 4.62 -7.57 9.92
CA ILE A 71 5.03 -6.35 10.61
C ILE A 71 4.11 -6.08 11.81
N ALA A 72 2.81 -6.22 11.62
CA ALA A 72 1.80 -5.91 12.63
C ALA A 72 1.95 -6.78 13.88
N ASP A 73 2.12 -8.10 13.72
CA ASP A 73 2.27 -9.04 14.83
C ASP A 73 3.51 -8.74 15.70
N GLU A 74 4.58 -8.23 15.11
CA GLU A 74 5.81 -7.88 15.83
C GLU A 74 5.77 -6.49 16.52
N LEU A 75 4.90 -5.60 16.02
CA LEU A 75 4.81 -4.23 16.54
C LEU A 75 3.64 -4.01 17.51
N LYS A 76 2.67 -4.93 17.58
CA LYS A 76 1.43 -4.79 18.37
C LYS A 76 1.62 -4.53 19.87
N ASN A 77 2.76 -4.93 20.43
CA ASN A 77 3.05 -4.69 21.85
C ASN A 77 3.56 -3.27 22.14
N LYS A 78 3.91 -2.50 21.10
CA LYS A 78 4.44 -1.13 21.20
C LYS A 78 3.51 -0.11 20.56
N PHE A 79 2.67 -0.56 19.61
CA PHE A 79 1.78 0.30 18.85
C PHE A 79 0.36 -0.25 18.81
N TYR A 80 -0.61 0.66 18.89
CA TYR A 80 -1.96 0.35 18.45
C TYR A 80 -2.01 0.48 16.94
N ILE A 81 -2.11 -0.66 16.27
CA ILE A 81 -1.97 -0.75 14.82
C ILE A 81 -3.34 -0.69 14.16
N VAL A 82 -3.43 0.09 13.09
CA VAL A 82 -4.56 0.11 12.15
C VAL A 82 -4.00 -0.19 10.76
N ALA A 83 -4.27 -1.38 10.24
CA ALA A 83 -3.91 -1.79 8.89
C ALA A 83 -5.16 -1.72 8.01
N ALA A 84 -5.23 -0.71 7.13
CA ALA A 84 -6.43 -0.40 6.37
C ALA A 84 -6.25 -0.69 4.87
N ASP A 85 -7.35 -1.13 4.22
CA ASP A 85 -7.43 -1.15 2.77
C ASP A 85 -7.77 0.25 2.25
N LEU A 86 -7.08 0.68 1.20
CA LEU A 86 -7.42 1.91 0.49
C LEU A 86 -8.77 1.76 -0.23
N ARG A 87 -9.50 2.87 -0.46
CA ARG A 87 -10.74 2.83 -1.26
C ARG A 87 -10.48 2.19 -2.62
N GLY A 88 -11.35 1.26 -3.03
CA GLY A 88 -11.22 0.54 -4.29
C GLY A 88 -10.12 -0.52 -4.32
N TYR A 89 -9.56 -0.88 -3.17
CA TYR A 89 -8.57 -1.95 -2.99
C TYR A 89 -9.00 -2.92 -1.90
N GLY A 90 -8.42 -4.11 -1.93
CA GLY A 90 -8.67 -5.12 -0.90
C GLY A 90 -10.15 -5.46 -0.79
N GLU A 91 -10.71 -5.28 0.39
CA GLU A 91 -12.14 -5.44 0.67
C GLU A 91 -12.86 -4.09 0.85
N SER A 92 -12.14 -2.97 0.68
CA SER A 92 -12.73 -1.62 0.72
C SER A 92 -13.46 -1.30 -0.59
N ILE A 93 -14.53 -0.52 -0.46
CA ILE A 93 -15.37 -0.10 -1.58
C ILE A 93 -15.28 1.42 -1.71
N GLY A 94 -15.00 1.92 -2.89
CA GLY A 94 -15.07 3.34 -3.23
C GLY A 94 -16.32 3.68 -4.03
N PRO A 95 -16.47 4.95 -4.44
CA PRO A 95 -17.53 5.38 -5.37
C PRO A 95 -17.53 4.58 -6.67
N GLU A 96 -18.70 4.53 -7.33
CA GLU A 96 -18.84 3.80 -8.60
C GLU A 96 -18.06 4.43 -9.75
N ASP A 97 -17.85 5.73 -9.71
CA ASP A 97 -17.10 6.49 -10.72
C ASP A 97 -15.93 7.28 -10.13
N GLY A 98 -15.06 7.74 -11.01
CA GLY A 98 -13.88 8.53 -10.65
C GLY A 98 -14.19 9.96 -10.21
N GLY A 99 -15.40 10.45 -10.45
CA GLY A 99 -15.75 11.86 -10.31
C GLY A 99 -15.05 12.74 -11.35
N GLU A 100 -15.20 14.06 -11.21
CA GLU A 100 -14.53 15.01 -12.08
C GLU A 100 -13.02 14.85 -11.97
N ASN A 101 -12.35 14.71 -13.13
CA ASN A 101 -10.90 14.52 -13.23
C ASN A 101 -10.34 13.42 -12.30
N HIS A 102 -11.11 12.35 -12.08
CA HIS A 102 -10.78 11.19 -11.22
C HIS A 102 -10.58 11.53 -9.73
N MET A 103 -11.09 12.67 -9.28
CA MET A 103 -10.87 13.21 -7.94
C MET A 103 -11.36 12.27 -6.83
N ASN A 104 -12.41 11.45 -7.09
CA ASN A 104 -12.92 10.47 -6.13
C ASN A 104 -11.91 9.39 -5.74
N TYR A 105 -10.86 9.19 -6.55
CA TYR A 105 -9.80 8.21 -6.31
C TYR A 105 -8.41 8.83 -6.20
N SER A 106 -8.36 10.16 -6.03
CA SER A 106 -7.10 10.88 -5.78
C SER A 106 -6.45 10.44 -4.46
N PHE A 107 -5.14 10.65 -4.34
CA PHE A 107 -4.45 10.45 -3.05
C PHE A 107 -5.05 11.31 -1.94
N ARG A 108 -5.60 12.49 -2.27
CA ARG A 108 -6.32 13.35 -1.32
C ARG A 108 -7.62 12.71 -0.83
N ALA A 109 -8.38 12.12 -1.72
CA ALA A 109 -9.59 11.37 -1.35
C ALA A 109 -9.25 10.20 -0.42
N MET A 110 -8.23 9.42 -0.77
CA MET A 110 -7.75 8.31 0.06
C MET A 110 -7.18 8.80 1.40
N ALA A 111 -6.45 9.92 1.40
CA ALA A 111 -5.92 10.54 2.61
C ALA A 111 -7.05 10.93 3.59
N ASN A 112 -8.09 11.58 3.08
CA ASN A 112 -9.25 11.97 3.88
C ASN A 112 -9.99 10.77 4.46
N ASP A 113 -10.11 9.65 3.75
CA ASP A 113 -10.68 8.43 4.29
C ASP A 113 -9.90 7.95 5.52
N GLN A 114 -8.58 7.88 5.39
CA GLN A 114 -7.73 7.35 6.44
C GLN A 114 -7.64 8.28 7.66
N ILE A 115 -7.63 9.60 7.43
CA ILE A 115 -7.70 10.60 8.51
C ILE A 115 -9.02 10.47 9.27
N ASN A 116 -10.14 10.33 8.56
CA ASN A 116 -11.45 10.14 9.18
C ASN A 116 -11.55 8.80 9.91
N LEU A 117 -11.00 7.71 9.35
CA LEU A 117 -10.91 6.43 10.03
C LEU A 117 -10.18 6.57 11.38
N MET A 118 -8.99 7.18 11.39
CA MET A 118 -8.21 7.37 12.61
C MET A 118 -8.94 8.26 13.62
N LYS A 119 -9.60 9.31 13.16
CA LYS A 119 -10.42 10.18 14.02
C LYS A 119 -11.60 9.43 14.65
N ILE A 120 -12.31 8.58 13.91
CA ILE A 120 -13.42 7.77 14.43
C ILE A 120 -12.93 6.77 15.49
N LEU A 121 -11.70 6.23 15.30
CA LEU A 121 -11.05 5.39 16.31
C LEU A 121 -10.50 6.17 17.51
N GLY A 122 -10.65 7.51 17.54
CA GLY A 122 -10.25 8.38 18.66
C GLY A 122 -8.81 8.90 18.56
N TYR A 123 -8.16 8.78 17.42
CA TYR A 123 -6.76 9.19 17.24
C TYR A 123 -6.64 10.45 16.38
N GLU A 124 -6.37 11.59 17.03
CA GLU A 124 -6.15 12.87 16.33
C GLU A 124 -4.72 13.00 15.77
N LYS A 125 -3.73 12.33 16.40
CA LYS A 125 -2.34 12.31 15.95
C LYS A 125 -1.79 10.90 15.96
N PHE A 126 -1.11 10.51 14.88
CA PHE A 126 -0.63 9.14 14.69
C PHE A 126 0.63 9.08 13.83
N ASN A 127 1.30 7.91 13.86
CA ASN A 127 2.39 7.57 12.96
C ASN A 127 1.83 6.87 11.71
N ILE A 128 2.51 7.00 10.57
CA ILE A 128 2.10 6.34 9.33
C ILE A 128 3.27 5.58 8.72
N VAL A 129 2.99 4.38 8.24
CA VAL A 129 3.84 3.63 7.30
C VAL A 129 3.03 3.34 6.05
N GLY A 130 3.50 3.77 4.91
CA GLY A 130 2.87 3.49 3.62
C GLY A 130 3.80 2.76 2.66
N HIS A 131 3.23 1.87 1.85
CA HIS A 131 3.92 1.20 0.76
C HIS A 131 3.23 1.48 -0.57
N ASP A 132 3.98 1.76 -1.65
CA ASP A 132 3.49 1.99 -3.02
C ASP A 132 2.33 3.01 -3.08
N ARG A 133 1.09 2.66 -3.44
CA ARG A 133 -0.07 3.57 -3.46
C ARG A 133 -0.38 4.13 -2.06
N GLY A 134 -0.26 3.29 -1.03
CA GLY A 134 -0.41 3.72 0.36
C GLY A 134 0.65 4.73 0.81
N ALA A 135 1.88 4.61 0.30
CA ALA A 135 2.92 5.60 0.58
C ALA A 135 2.63 6.96 -0.09
N ARG A 136 2.02 6.97 -1.29
CA ARG A 136 1.57 8.20 -1.95
C ARG A 136 0.43 8.88 -1.19
N THR A 137 -0.51 8.06 -0.73
CA THR A 137 -1.59 8.52 0.16
C THR A 137 -1.02 9.10 1.45
N ALA A 138 -0.06 8.42 2.08
CA ALA A 138 0.61 8.91 3.30
C ALA A 138 1.40 10.21 3.08
N HIS A 139 2.06 10.36 1.91
CA HIS A 139 2.69 11.61 1.51
C HIS A 139 1.65 12.73 1.42
N ARG A 140 0.52 12.51 0.75
CA ARG A 140 -0.57 13.49 0.64
C ARG A 140 -1.14 13.84 2.02
N MET A 141 -1.31 12.86 2.93
CA MET A 141 -1.74 13.13 4.31
C MET A 141 -0.76 14.06 5.04
N ALA A 142 0.55 13.87 4.87
CA ALA A 142 1.56 14.70 5.50
C ALA A 142 1.59 16.15 4.98
N LEU A 143 1.12 16.37 3.75
CA LEU A 143 0.99 17.73 3.19
C LEU A 143 -0.34 18.39 3.59
N ASP A 144 -1.46 17.66 3.52
CA ASP A 144 -2.80 18.21 3.73
C ASP A 144 -3.20 18.29 5.22
N ALA A 145 -2.60 17.46 6.10
CA ALA A 145 -2.92 17.36 7.52
C ALA A 145 -1.65 17.17 8.38
N SER A 146 -0.66 18.03 8.16
CA SER A 146 0.67 17.92 8.78
C SER A 146 0.62 17.92 10.33
N ASP A 147 -0.35 18.59 10.93
CA ASP A 147 -0.58 18.63 12.38
C ASP A 147 -0.99 17.29 12.97
N LYS A 148 -1.49 16.35 12.17
CA LYS A 148 -1.94 15.02 12.58
C LYS A 148 -0.85 13.95 12.47
N ILE A 149 0.20 14.18 11.72
CA ILE A 149 1.22 13.18 11.40
C ILE A 149 2.44 13.36 12.31
N LYS A 150 2.69 12.40 13.19
CA LYS A 150 3.84 12.43 14.09
C LYS A 150 5.14 12.07 13.37
N LYS A 151 5.15 10.94 12.67
CA LYS A 151 6.27 10.42 11.89
C LYS A 151 5.75 9.71 10.66
N LEU A 152 6.48 9.78 9.57
CA LEU A 152 6.12 9.23 8.27
C LEU A 152 7.20 8.28 7.77
N ALA A 153 6.82 7.03 7.43
CA ALA A 153 7.68 6.09 6.73
C ALA A 153 7.09 5.74 5.36
N LEU A 154 7.88 5.91 4.30
CA LEU A 154 7.52 5.66 2.91
C LEU A 154 8.34 4.52 2.33
N PHE A 155 7.67 3.51 1.79
CA PHE A 155 8.32 2.33 1.25
C PHE A 155 8.20 2.25 -0.27
N ASP A 156 9.34 2.15 -0.91
CA ASP A 156 9.60 1.87 -2.33
C ASP A 156 8.85 2.75 -3.32
N ILE A 157 8.84 4.06 -3.06
CA ILE A 157 8.30 5.07 -3.98
C ILE A 157 9.25 6.25 -4.17
N MET A 158 9.05 6.95 -5.30
CA MET A 158 9.49 8.32 -5.53
C MET A 158 8.29 9.26 -5.42
N PRO A 159 8.45 10.55 -5.15
CA PRO A 159 7.34 11.52 -5.19
C PRO A 159 6.58 11.43 -6.51
N ASN A 160 5.25 11.50 -6.48
CA ASN A 160 4.43 11.34 -7.68
C ASN A 160 4.79 12.38 -8.76
N ARG A 161 4.93 13.65 -8.38
CA ARG A 161 5.39 14.69 -9.26
C ARG A 161 6.74 14.36 -9.92
N HIS A 162 7.72 13.88 -9.14
CA HIS A 162 9.05 13.55 -9.67
C HIS A 162 8.97 12.47 -10.78
N ILE A 163 8.11 11.46 -10.59
CA ILE A 163 7.93 10.40 -11.61
C ILE A 163 7.36 10.96 -12.91
N TRP A 164 6.38 11.87 -12.83
CA TRP A 164 5.72 12.41 -14.02
C TRP A 164 6.53 13.52 -14.72
N THR A 165 7.38 14.21 -13.98
CA THR A 165 8.20 15.31 -14.56
C THR A 165 9.59 14.85 -15.02
N VAL A 166 10.14 13.78 -14.44
CA VAL A 166 11.47 13.24 -14.78
C VAL A 166 11.30 11.90 -15.48
N GLN A 167 11.15 11.94 -16.81
CA GLN A 167 10.97 10.72 -17.61
C GLN A 167 12.27 9.95 -17.76
N LYS A 168 12.24 8.65 -17.45
CA LYS A 168 13.34 7.71 -17.67
C LYS A 168 12.86 6.52 -18.48
N LYS A 169 13.58 6.16 -19.57
CA LYS A 169 13.26 5.03 -20.46
C LYS A 169 12.99 3.73 -19.67
N GLY A 170 13.80 3.42 -18.67
CA GLY A 170 13.63 2.23 -17.85
C GLY A 170 12.30 2.21 -17.09
N TRP A 171 11.83 3.38 -16.61
CA TRP A 171 10.56 3.51 -15.93
C TRP A 171 9.38 3.16 -16.85
N SER A 172 9.30 3.73 -18.03
CA SER A 172 8.18 3.51 -18.96
C SER A 172 8.02 2.03 -19.33
N ILE A 173 9.13 1.31 -19.49
CA ILE A 173 9.12 -0.13 -19.80
C ILE A 173 8.63 -0.95 -18.59
N SER A 174 9.11 -0.63 -17.40
CA SER A 174 8.77 -1.37 -16.18
C SER A 174 7.35 -1.10 -15.70
N LYS A 175 6.83 0.11 -15.95
CA LYS A 175 5.50 0.59 -15.52
C LYS A 175 4.41 0.45 -16.58
N TRP A 176 4.53 -0.51 -17.51
CA TRP A 176 3.52 -0.75 -18.55
C TRP A 176 2.08 -0.83 -17.98
N HIS A 177 1.92 -1.38 -16.77
CA HIS A 177 0.62 -1.49 -16.12
C HIS A 177 0.06 -0.12 -15.69
N TRP A 178 0.88 0.88 -15.38
CA TRP A 178 0.43 2.24 -15.16
C TRP A 178 -0.18 2.79 -16.44
N LEU A 179 0.56 2.65 -17.56
CA LEU A 179 0.12 3.12 -18.87
C LEU A 179 -1.16 2.43 -19.34
N LEU A 180 -1.35 1.15 -19.01
CA LEU A 180 -2.60 0.44 -19.26
C LEU A 180 -3.73 0.95 -18.36
N MET A 181 -3.54 0.95 -17.05
CA MET A 181 -4.61 1.21 -16.09
C MET A 181 -5.13 2.64 -16.13
N MET A 182 -4.32 3.60 -16.61
CA MET A 182 -4.75 4.98 -16.79
C MET A 182 -5.48 5.26 -18.12
N GLN A 183 -5.63 4.26 -19.01
CA GLN A 183 -6.42 4.45 -20.21
C GLN A 183 -7.90 4.72 -19.89
N PRO A 184 -8.64 5.40 -20.80
CA PRO A 184 -10.05 5.67 -20.57
C PRO A 184 -10.87 4.42 -20.24
N TYR A 185 -11.87 4.60 -19.40
CA TYR A 185 -12.88 3.59 -19.11
C TYR A 185 -13.56 3.16 -20.42
N ASP A 186 -13.81 1.86 -20.70
CA ASP A 186 -13.68 0.70 -19.80
C ASP A 186 -12.62 -0.31 -20.29
N LEU A 187 -11.68 0.18 -21.13
CA LEU A 187 -10.69 -0.68 -21.78
C LEU A 187 -9.82 -1.46 -20.77
N PRO A 188 -9.11 -0.83 -19.83
CA PRO A 188 -8.27 -1.57 -18.88
C PRO A 188 -9.08 -2.49 -17.96
N GLU A 189 -10.28 -2.06 -17.56
CA GLU A 189 -11.16 -2.86 -16.71
C GLU A 189 -11.56 -4.17 -17.41
N LYS A 190 -11.98 -4.11 -18.67
CA LYS A 190 -12.33 -5.30 -19.47
C LYS A 190 -11.12 -6.19 -19.70
N MET A 191 -9.99 -5.62 -20.08
CA MET A 191 -8.77 -6.38 -20.30
C MET A 191 -8.30 -7.11 -19.05
N LEU A 192 -8.24 -6.42 -17.90
CA LEU A 192 -7.77 -7.01 -16.65
C LEU A 192 -8.77 -8.04 -16.10
N SER A 193 -10.07 -7.80 -16.23
CA SER A 193 -11.11 -8.74 -15.78
C SER A 193 -11.19 -10.02 -16.62
N SER A 194 -10.69 -10.01 -17.84
CA SER A 194 -10.65 -11.20 -18.71
C SER A 194 -9.49 -12.15 -18.37
N ILE A 195 -8.51 -11.70 -17.56
CA ILE A 195 -7.35 -12.49 -17.19
C ILE A 195 -7.66 -13.30 -15.92
N PRO A 196 -7.34 -14.60 -15.84
CA PRO A 196 -7.46 -15.33 -14.57
C PRO A 196 -6.69 -14.63 -13.44
N ALA A 197 -7.39 -14.39 -12.32
CA ALA A 197 -6.88 -13.58 -11.21
C ALA A 197 -5.55 -14.13 -10.64
N ASP A 198 -5.44 -15.44 -10.46
CA ASP A 198 -4.24 -16.12 -9.96
C ASP A 198 -3.06 -15.95 -10.93
N TYR A 199 -3.30 -16.07 -12.24
CA TYR A 199 -2.28 -15.86 -13.27
C TYR A 199 -1.78 -14.41 -13.24
N TYR A 200 -2.70 -13.44 -13.23
CA TYR A 200 -2.32 -12.02 -13.19
C TYR A 200 -1.52 -11.69 -11.93
N MET A 201 -2.03 -12.10 -10.77
CA MET A 201 -1.39 -11.85 -9.48
C MET A 201 0.00 -12.49 -9.41
N LYS A 202 0.15 -13.73 -9.84
CA LYS A 202 1.46 -14.40 -9.92
C LYS A 202 2.44 -13.62 -10.80
N LYS A 203 2.01 -13.16 -11.97
CA LYS A 203 2.86 -12.38 -12.89
C LYS A 203 3.15 -10.98 -12.37
N LYS A 204 2.19 -10.34 -11.75
CA LYS A 204 2.32 -8.99 -11.20
C LYS A 204 3.26 -8.96 -10.00
N LEU A 205 3.09 -9.88 -9.07
CA LEU A 205 3.86 -9.95 -7.84
C LEU A 205 5.28 -10.47 -8.06
N SER A 206 5.52 -11.40 -9.00
CA SER A 206 6.86 -11.91 -9.32
C SER A 206 7.76 -10.94 -10.09
N LYS A 207 7.23 -9.78 -10.50
CA LYS A 207 8.02 -8.71 -11.15
C LYS A 207 8.77 -7.87 -10.10
N ARG A 208 9.61 -6.96 -10.58
CA ARG A 208 10.28 -5.95 -9.78
C ARG A 208 11.39 -6.47 -8.86
N GLY A 209 12.04 -7.58 -9.27
CA GLY A 209 13.18 -8.13 -8.52
C GLY A 209 12.79 -8.78 -7.19
N ALA A 210 11.50 -8.99 -6.95
CA ALA A 210 11.02 -9.68 -5.78
C ALA A 210 11.39 -11.16 -5.84
N SER A 211 11.98 -11.68 -4.78
CA SER A 211 12.11 -13.10 -4.51
C SER A 211 10.89 -13.52 -3.67
N LEU A 212 9.77 -13.79 -4.35
CA LEU A 212 8.52 -14.02 -3.64
C LEU A 212 8.31 -15.49 -3.35
N ASP A 213 8.60 -15.87 -2.14
CA ASP A 213 7.92 -16.95 -1.46
C ASP A 213 6.78 -16.35 -0.59
N PHE A 214 5.74 -15.83 -1.26
CA PHE A 214 4.49 -15.62 -0.53
C PHE A 214 4.02 -16.97 -0.04
N CYS A 215 3.66 -17.05 1.24
CA CYS A 215 2.94 -18.23 1.68
C CYS A 215 1.63 -18.33 0.88
N LYS A 216 1.19 -19.55 0.61
CA LYS A 216 0.01 -19.82 -0.22
C LYS A 216 -1.23 -19.06 0.27
N GLU A 217 -1.34 -18.89 1.58
CA GLU A 217 -2.45 -18.20 2.24
C GLU A 217 -2.46 -16.71 1.91
N THR A 218 -1.35 -16.02 2.04
CA THR A 218 -1.21 -14.59 1.69
C THR A 218 -1.49 -14.37 0.20
N PHE A 219 -0.95 -15.23 -0.65
CA PHE A 219 -1.22 -15.16 -2.09
C PHE A 219 -2.70 -15.32 -2.42
N ASN A 220 -3.37 -16.29 -1.79
CA ASN A 220 -4.80 -16.52 -2.00
C ASN A 220 -5.65 -15.32 -1.56
N GLU A 221 -5.27 -14.62 -0.47
CA GLU A 221 -5.96 -13.38 -0.06
C GLU A 221 -5.82 -12.28 -1.13
N TYR A 222 -4.65 -12.12 -1.74
CA TYR A 222 -4.48 -11.16 -2.84
C TYR A 222 -5.28 -11.55 -4.08
N VAL A 223 -5.34 -12.84 -4.43
CA VAL A 223 -6.16 -13.33 -5.55
C VAL A 223 -7.64 -13.04 -5.34
N LYS A 224 -8.17 -13.25 -4.12
CA LYS A 224 -9.57 -12.92 -3.78
C LYS A 224 -9.89 -11.42 -3.96
N CYS A 225 -8.92 -10.57 -3.66
CA CYS A 225 -9.06 -9.13 -3.79
C CYS A 225 -8.96 -8.63 -5.24
N PHE A 226 -8.56 -9.48 -6.20
CA PHE A 226 -8.50 -9.10 -7.61
C PHE A 226 -9.81 -9.46 -8.31
N ASN A 227 -10.75 -8.53 -8.30
CA ASN A 227 -12.08 -8.65 -8.89
C ASN A 227 -12.48 -7.34 -9.59
N TYR A 228 -13.61 -7.32 -10.30
CA TYR A 228 -14.02 -6.16 -11.09
C TYR A 228 -14.06 -4.85 -10.28
N LYS A 229 -14.55 -4.87 -9.05
CA LYS A 229 -14.65 -3.66 -8.22
C LYS A 229 -13.27 -3.08 -7.89
N THR A 230 -12.31 -3.92 -7.50
CA THR A 230 -10.96 -3.48 -7.18
C THR A 230 -10.14 -3.14 -8.42
N ILE A 231 -10.39 -3.82 -9.56
CA ILE A 231 -9.82 -3.45 -10.85
C ILE A 231 -10.33 -2.06 -11.24
N ARG A 232 -11.64 -1.81 -11.15
CA ARG A 232 -12.26 -0.51 -11.45
C ARG A 232 -11.67 0.60 -10.57
N GLY A 233 -11.67 0.40 -9.24
CA GLY A 233 -11.13 1.38 -8.29
C GLY A 233 -9.65 1.65 -8.50
N SER A 234 -8.84 0.61 -8.73
CA SER A 234 -7.42 0.80 -9.02
C SER A 234 -7.18 1.53 -10.35
N CYS A 235 -7.97 1.29 -11.40
CA CYS A 235 -7.85 2.05 -12.65
C CYS A 235 -8.15 3.54 -12.43
N GLU A 236 -9.17 3.88 -11.63
CA GLU A 236 -9.46 5.27 -11.30
C GLU A 236 -8.33 5.95 -10.52
N ASP A 237 -7.73 5.26 -9.53
CA ASP A 237 -6.54 5.73 -8.81
C ASP A 237 -5.35 5.96 -9.76
N TYR A 238 -5.14 5.07 -10.74
CA TYR A 238 -4.07 5.26 -11.72
C TYR A 238 -4.35 6.39 -12.71
N ARG A 239 -5.62 6.70 -13.02
CA ARG A 239 -6.02 7.86 -13.82
C ARG A 239 -5.84 9.17 -13.03
N ALA A 240 -6.14 9.18 -11.73
CA ALA A 240 -5.94 10.33 -10.87
C ALA A 240 -4.47 10.76 -10.77
N SER A 241 -3.54 9.78 -10.77
CA SER A 241 -2.12 10.01 -10.55
C SER A 241 -1.45 11.00 -11.53
N PRO A 242 -1.63 10.91 -12.87
CA PRO A 242 -1.12 11.89 -13.83
C PRO A 242 -2.01 13.13 -14.04
N SER A 243 -3.18 13.18 -13.43
CA SER A 243 -4.15 14.26 -13.56
C SER A 243 -4.26 15.07 -12.26
N CYS A 244 -5.36 14.97 -11.53
CA CYS A 244 -5.60 15.79 -10.34
C CYS A 244 -4.52 15.66 -9.26
N ASP A 245 -3.92 14.49 -9.07
CA ASP A 245 -2.84 14.34 -8.10
C ASP A 245 -1.57 15.08 -8.53
N LEU A 246 -1.22 15.02 -9.82
CA LEU A 246 -0.07 15.74 -10.34
C LEU A 246 -0.29 17.26 -10.26
N ASP A 247 -1.51 17.73 -10.55
CA ASP A 247 -1.86 19.15 -10.45
C ASP A 247 -1.71 19.65 -9.00
N MET A 248 -2.21 18.90 -8.03
CA MET A 248 -2.06 19.19 -6.61
C MET A 248 -0.58 19.19 -6.19
N ASP A 249 0.19 18.21 -6.63
CA ASP A 249 1.62 18.09 -6.31
C ASP A 249 2.44 19.23 -6.93
N ASN A 250 2.08 19.73 -8.12
CA ASN A 250 2.71 20.89 -8.74
C ASN A 250 2.45 22.16 -7.92
N ILE A 251 1.19 22.38 -7.48
CA ILE A 251 0.82 23.51 -6.63
C ILE A 251 1.61 23.49 -5.31
N ASP A 252 1.70 22.32 -4.66
CA ASP A 252 2.45 22.18 -3.41
C ASP A 252 3.95 22.44 -3.62
N TYR A 253 4.53 21.93 -4.70
CA TYR A 253 5.93 22.14 -5.02
C TYR A 253 6.26 23.62 -5.26
N GLU A 254 5.42 24.32 -6.03
CA GLU A 254 5.56 25.77 -6.29
C GLU A 254 5.42 26.60 -5.01
N LYS A 255 4.49 26.23 -4.13
CA LYS A 255 4.28 26.87 -2.83
C LYS A 255 5.30 26.46 -1.78
N LYS A 256 6.23 25.55 -2.10
CA LYS A 256 7.18 24.95 -1.16
C LYS A 256 6.50 24.31 0.06
N ASN A 257 5.29 23.77 -0.13
CA ASN A 257 4.61 22.95 0.88
C ASN A 257 5.31 21.61 0.97
N LYS A 258 5.96 21.33 2.10
CA LYS A 258 6.84 20.19 2.30
C LYS A 258 6.43 19.38 3.53
N ILE A 259 6.79 18.09 3.53
CA ILE A 259 6.64 17.22 4.69
C ILE A 259 7.38 17.86 5.88
N SER A 260 6.65 18.14 6.96
CA SER A 260 7.19 18.80 8.15
C SER A 260 7.58 17.83 9.27
N CYS A 261 7.01 16.62 9.30
CA CYS A 261 7.35 15.59 10.27
C CYS A 261 8.65 14.84 9.88
N PRO A 262 9.28 14.11 10.84
CA PRO A 262 10.39 13.22 10.52
C PRO A 262 10.01 12.20 9.45
N LEU A 263 10.91 11.99 8.47
CA LEU A 263 10.69 11.14 7.30
C LEU A 263 11.71 10.00 7.23
N LEU A 264 11.21 8.76 7.20
CA LEU A 264 11.96 7.55 6.86
C LEU A 264 11.59 7.12 5.44
N VAL A 265 12.59 6.82 4.62
CA VAL A 265 12.38 6.26 3.28
C VAL A 265 13.19 4.97 3.14
N LEU A 266 12.50 3.84 2.90
CA LEU A 266 13.14 2.56 2.60
C LEU A 266 12.76 2.12 1.18
N TRP A 267 13.70 1.52 0.48
CA TRP A 267 13.44 0.99 -0.88
C TRP A 267 14.14 -0.32 -1.14
N GLY A 268 13.65 -1.07 -2.15
CA GLY A 268 14.33 -2.27 -2.62
C GLY A 268 15.44 -1.91 -3.61
N ASN A 269 16.66 -2.35 -3.36
CA ASN A 269 17.79 -2.15 -4.30
C ASN A 269 17.57 -2.84 -5.65
N ARG A 270 16.73 -3.90 -5.66
CA ARG A 270 16.35 -4.62 -6.87
C ARG A 270 15.04 -4.13 -7.48
N SER A 271 14.32 -3.20 -6.83
CA SER A 271 13.11 -2.57 -7.35
C SER A 271 13.41 -1.50 -8.40
N ASP A 272 12.38 -0.96 -9.01
CA ASP A 272 12.52 0.19 -9.92
C ASP A 272 13.01 1.45 -9.17
N THR A 273 12.62 1.60 -7.89
CA THR A 273 13.04 2.74 -7.07
C THR A 273 14.57 2.75 -6.92
N GLY A 274 15.17 1.61 -6.57
CA GLY A 274 16.62 1.51 -6.45
C GLY A 274 17.37 1.52 -7.78
N LYS A 275 16.84 0.82 -8.81
CA LYS A 275 17.55 0.65 -10.11
C LYS A 275 17.45 1.86 -11.04
N VAL A 276 16.29 2.55 -11.04
CA VAL A 276 16.00 3.57 -12.05
C VAL A 276 16.29 4.98 -11.55
N TRP A 277 15.99 5.26 -10.27
CA TRP A 277 15.98 6.63 -9.77
C TRP A 277 17.27 7.06 -9.07
N GLY A 278 18.10 6.14 -8.59
CA GLY A 278 19.40 6.45 -8.01
C GLY A 278 19.31 7.08 -6.61
N ASP A 279 19.60 8.35 -6.47
CA ASP A 279 19.68 9.03 -5.17
C ASP A 279 18.29 9.35 -4.58
N VAL A 280 17.69 8.32 -4.00
CA VAL A 280 16.32 8.36 -3.45
C VAL A 280 16.18 9.40 -2.33
N LEU A 281 17.15 9.43 -1.39
CA LEU A 281 17.08 10.33 -0.24
C LEU A 281 17.24 11.80 -0.65
N ASN A 282 18.09 12.08 -1.63
CA ASN A 282 18.26 13.43 -2.13
C ASN A 282 16.99 13.97 -2.79
N VAL A 283 16.33 13.12 -3.60
CA VAL A 283 15.04 13.51 -4.20
C VAL A 283 13.99 13.78 -3.12
N TRP A 284 13.86 12.91 -2.10
CA TRP A 284 12.92 13.15 -1.01
C TRP A 284 13.29 14.36 -0.15
N GLY A 285 14.57 14.77 -0.12
CA GLY A 285 15.05 16.01 0.50
C GLY A 285 14.41 17.26 -0.09
N ASP A 286 14.09 17.25 -1.39
CA ASP A 286 13.38 18.36 -2.04
C ASP A 286 11.91 18.48 -1.59
N TYR A 287 11.33 17.41 -1.06
CA TYR A 287 9.92 17.32 -0.63
C TYR A 287 9.74 17.33 0.90
N SER A 288 10.81 17.44 1.67
CA SER A 288 10.77 17.48 3.15
C SER A 288 11.51 18.67 3.72
N ILE A 289 11.09 19.16 4.90
CA ILE A 289 11.77 20.25 5.62
C ILE A 289 13.06 19.72 6.24
N SER A 290 12.96 18.58 6.93
CA SER A 290 14.10 17.91 7.54
C SER A 290 14.69 16.89 6.57
N LYS A 291 16.01 16.64 6.66
CA LYS A 291 16.68 15.62 5.86
C LYS A 291 16.06 14.26 6.12
N PRO A 292 15.58 13.55 5.09
CA PRO A 292 15.05 12.19 5.25
C PRO A 292 16.17 11.22 5.62
N ILE A 293 15.81 10.20 6.40
CA ILE A 293 16.70 9.07 6.71
C ILE A 293 16.22 7.81 6.03
N GLY A 294 17.08 6.82 5.87
CA GLY A 294 16.73 5.51 5.31
C GLY A 294 17.82 4.92 4.45
N GLU A 295 17.51 3.80 3.84
CA GLU A 295 18.42 3.07 2.95
C GLU A 295 17.71 2.14 2.00
N GLY A 296 18.46 1.63 1.02
CA GLY A 296 18.02 0.55 0.14
C GLY A 296 18.32 -0.83 0.74
N LEU A 297 17.28 -1.66 0.84
CA LEU A 297 17.39 -3.05 1.31
C LEU A 297 17.64 -4.01 0.13
N ASP A 298 18.33 -5.12 0.38
CA ASP A 298 18.57 -6.15 -0.65
C ASP A 298 17.30 -6.98 -0.90
N CYS A 299 16.31 -6.35 -1.50
CA CYS A 299 15.04 -6.94 -1.88
C CYS A 299 14.46 -6.28 -3.15
N GLY A 300 13.30 -6.76 -3.59
CA GLY A 300 12.48 -6.13 -4.62
C GLY A 300 11.55 -5.07 -4.05
N HIS A 301 10.35 -5.00 -4.62
CA HIS A 301 9.38 -3.95 -4.32
C HIS A 301 8.64 -4.13 -2.98
N TYR A 302 8.55 -5.34 -2.47
CA TYR A 302 7.66 -5.69 -1.36
C TYR A 302 8.44 -5.87 -0.05
N LEU A 303 9.08 -4.79 0.42
CA LEU A 303 10.03 -4.79 1.55
C LEU A 303 9.46 -5.50 2.79
N GLN A 304 8.21 -5.20 3.13
CA GLN A 304 7.52 -5.73 4.31
C GLN A 304 7.27 -7.25 4.23
N GLU A 305 7.27 -7.80 3.02
CA GLU A 305 7.13 -9.23 2.78
C GLU A 305 8.47 -9.94 2.62
N GLU A 306 9.43 -9.30 1.92
CA GLU A 306 10.72 -9.87 1.55
C GLU A 306 11.76 -9.74 2.68
N LYS A 307 11.73 -8.62 3.42
CA LYS A 307 12.71 -8.25 4.46
C LYS A 307 12.03 -7.76 5.74
N PRO A 308 11.05 -8.51 6.29
CA PRO A 308 10.28 -8.05 7.45
C PRO A 308 11.15 -7.74 8.67
N LYS A 309 12.22 -8.50 8.92
CA LYS A 309 13.09 -8.28 10.09
C LYS A 309 13.84 -6.95 9.99
N GLU A 310 14.40 -6.64 8.83
CA GLU A 310 15.11 -5.39 8.57
C GLU A 310 14.13 -4.19 8.65
N VAL A 311 12.95 -4.33 8.05
CA VAL A 311 11.89 -3.31 8.12
C VAL A 311 11.43 -3.07 9.56
N ILE A 312 11.19 -4.12 10.34
CA ILE A 312 10.81 -4.01 11.76
C ILE A 312 11.89 -3.30 12.56
N ASN A 313 13.17 -3.63 12.33
CA ASN A 313 14.27 -2.98 13.02
C ASN A 313 14.31 -1.47 12.72
N TRP A 314 14.17 -1.08 11.46
CA TRP A 314 14.08 0.33 11.07
C TRP A 314 12.87 1.03 11.74
N LEU A 315 11.70 0.41 11.73
CA LEU A 315 10.51 0.98 12.33
C LEU A 315 10.62 1.11 13.86
N LYS A 316 11.18 0.11 14.55
CA LYS A 316 11.37 0.16 16.02
C LYS A 316 12.34 1.28 16.46
N ASN A 317 13.32 1.62 15.62
CA ASN A 317 14.29 2.68 15.90
C ASN A 317 13.79 4.07 15.47
N PHE A 318 12.94 4.13 14.46
CA PHE A 318 12.44 5.39 13.92
C PHE A 318 11.17 5.86 14.62
N LEU A 319 10.18 4.95 14.84
CA LEU A 319 8.90 5.27 15.47
C LEU A 319 9.02 5.29 16.99
#